data_31639f33c32ecc4a758f98fef27565e4
#
_entry.id   31639f33c32ecc4a758f98fef27565e4
#
_cell.length_a   1.000
_cell.length_b   1.000
_cell.length_c   1.000
_cell.angle_alpha   90.00
_cell.angle_beta   90.00
_cell.angle_gamma   90.00
#
_symmetry.space_group_name_H-M   'P 1'
#
loop_
_entity.id
_entity.type
_entity.pdbx_description
1 polymer ?
#
loop_
_entity_poly.entity_id
_entity_poly.type
_entity_poly.pdbx_seq_one_letter_code
_entity_poly.pdbx_strand_id
1 'polypeptide(L)'
;MPITIDDSKRTAIASKLADMREVQNLLISNEEKLITSCNDQDIRDRLGKMLDDDRKNLGILDTVSVQYGVKSEPKETVTMMVEKMQELMEGDELSIYEKTFQHEVLKHQQFMSGVLIHKAAQVVGADIEVAIAPLNTVNFENRAHQEQLKGVLEVLGVRELTGQEAKQGLWARVQDAVAALSGIAGSAVTQVSDKSDMNIQDVLRLDHNKVSMLFSQIKDSNDPHKCEEYFGQIYRDLTVHSKAEEQVVYPAVRAFYGETQELYDEQAQMSVMLEELKSSNASDGDFKAKVDRLKEMFVDHIRQEESTMISAIQSNCSTEQQEQLATQFKQVKSQLQEQLMAQAH
;
A
#
# COMPACT_ATOMS: atom_id res chain seq x y z
N MET A 1 -2.24 25.11 -19.05
CA MET A 1 -1.46 24.06 -19.77
C MET A 1 -1.82 22.72 -19.16
N PRO A 2 -1.94 21.65 -19.94
CA PRO A 2 -2.06 20.32 -19.33
C PRO A 2 -0.75 20.08 -18.56
N ILE A 3 -0.85 19.77 -17.26
CA ILE A 3 0.30 19.40 -16.43
C ILE A 3 0.75 18.02 -16.92
N THR A 4 1.66 17.98 -17.87
CA THR A 4 2.31 16.76 -18.35
C THR A 4 3.39 16.39 -17.35
N ILE A 5 3.04 15.49 -16.43
CA ILE A 5 4.03 14.79 -15.63
C ILE A 5 4.72 13.80 -16.57
N ASP A 6 6.05 13.73 -16.55
CA ASP A 6 6.76 12.59 -17.17
C ASP A 6 6.42 11.32 -16.37
N ASP A 7 5.28 10.75 -16.71
CA ASP A 7 4.60 9.71 -15.93
C ASP A 7 5.14 8.30 -16.23
N SER A 8 6.12 8.17 -17.14
CA SER A 8 6.58 6.86 -17.59
C SER A 8 7.17 6.02 -16.43
N LYS A 9 7.97 6.65 -15.57
CA LYS A 9 8.57 5.99 -14.40
C LYS A 9 7.53 5.70 -13.32
N ARG A 10 6.62 6.64 -13.09
CA ARG A 10 5.53 6.49 -12.13
C ARG A 10 4.56 5.39 -12.57
N THR A 11 4.21 5.35 -13.85
CA THR A 11 3.38 4.31 -14.46
C THR A 11 4.04 2.94 -14.36
N ALA A 12 5.36 2.85 -14.55
CA ALA A 12 6.09 1.58 -14.42
C ALA A 12 6.02 1.01 -12.98
N ILE A 13 6.13 1.87 -11.96
CA ILE A 13 5.96 1.46 -10.55
C ILE A 13 4.50 1.06 -10.29
N ALA A 14 3.52 1.82 -10.79
CA ALA A 14 2.10 1.51 -10.67
C ALA A 14 1.77 0.14 -11.27
N SER A 15 2.28 -0.15 -12.47
CA SER A 15 2.12 -1.46 -13.11
C SER A 15 2.74 -2.58 -12.26
N LYS A 16 3.87 -2.33 -11.62
CA LYS A 16 4.49 -3.32 -10.73
C LYS A 16 3.71 -3.54 -9.44
N LEU A 17 3.06 -2.51 -8.90
CA LEU A 17 2.13 -2.65 -7.78
C LEU A 17 0.89 -3.47 -8.18
N ALA A 18 0.36 -3.25 -9.38
CA ALA A 18 -0.74 -4.04 -9.93
C ALA A 18 -0.34 -5.52 -10.13
N ASP A 19 0.87 -5.79 -10.64
CA ASP A 19 1.44 -7.13 -10.71
C ASP A 19 1.48 -7.81 -9.33
N MET A 20 1.95 -7.08 -8.31
CA MET A 20 2.03 -7.61 -6.94
C MET A 20 0.65 -7.93 -6.36
N ARG A 21 -0.34 -7.09 -6.63
CA ARG A 21 -1.71 -7.31 -6.19
C ARG A 21 -2.31 -8.57 -6.81
N GLU A 22 -2.07 -8.80 -8.10
CA GLU A 22 -2.53 -10.00 -8.81
C GLU A 22 -1.89 -11.27 -8.23
N VAL A 23 -0.57 -11.25 -8.00
CA VAL A 23 0.16 -12.35 -7.35
C VAL A 23 -0.32 -12.57 -5.91
N GLN A 24 -0.68 -11.49 -5.17
CA GLN A 24 -1.19 -11.62 -3.81
C GLN A 24 -2.53 -12.36 -3.76
N ASN A 25 -3.44 -12.09 -4.69
CA ASN A 25 -4.69 -12.84 -4.82
C ASN A 25 -4.44 -14.33 -5.10
N LEU A 26 -3.46 -14.63 -5.96
CA LEU A 26 -3.06 -16.02 -6.22
C LEU A 26 -2.49 -16.70 -4.97
N LEU A 27 -1.65 -16.02 -4.20
CA LEU A 27 -1.09 -16.56 -2.95
C LEU A 27 -2.19 -16.95 -1.96
N ILE A 28 -3.18 -16.09 -1.74
CA ILE A 28 -4.34 -16.36 -0.90
C ILE A 28 -5.10 -17.59 -1.40
N SER A 29 -5.43 -17.65 -2.70
CA SER A 29 -6.13 -18.80 -3.28
C SER A 29 -5.33 -20.10 -3.14
N ASN A 30 -4.01 -20.04 -3.31
CA ASN A 30 -3.14 -21.20 -3.19
C ASN A 30 -3.08 -21.71 -1.74
N GLU A 31 -3.00 -20.83 -0.74
CA GLU A 31 -3.00 -21.21 0.68
C GLU A 31 -4.31 -21.89 1.07
N GLU A 32 -5.46 -21.37 0.63
CA GLU A 32 -6.77 -22.02 0.88
C GLU A 32 -6.81 -23.44 0.31
N LYS A 33 -6.26 -23.66 -0.89
CA LYS A 33 -6.17 -24.98 -1.52
C LYS A 33 -5.19 -25.91 -0.80
N LEU A 34 -4.00 -25.40 -0.43
CA LEU A 34 -2.99 -26.18 0.30
C LEU A 34 -3.50 -26.60 1.67
N ILE A 35 -4.19 -25.74 2.41
CA ILE A 35 -4.81 -26.05 3.69
C ILE A 35 -5.84 -27.18 3.54
N THR A 36 -6.68 -27.10 2.50
CA THR A 36 -7.73 -28.10 2.25
C THR A 36 -7.16 -29.46 1.85
N SER A 37 -6.05 -29.45 1.08
CA SER A 37 -5.43 -30.67 0.54
C SER A 37 -4.41 -31.32 1.48
N CYS A 38 -3.94 -30.61 2.51
CA CYS A 38 -2.92 -31.11 3.43
C CYS A 38 -3.56 -31.90 4.59
N ASN A 39 -3.06 -33.12 4.85
CA ASN A 39 -3.51 -33.94 5.95
C ASN A 39 -2.74 -33.70 7.28
N ASP A 40 -1.64 -32.96 7.24
CA ASP A 40 -0.82 -32.63 8.41
C ASP A 40 -1.37 -31.39 9.13
N GLN A 41 -1.71 -31.52 10.41
CA GLN A 41 -2.33 -30.46 11.19
C GLN A 41 -1.34 -29.30 11.43
N ASP A 42 -0.07 -29.59 11.72
CA ASP A 42 0.93 -28.55 11.99
C ASP A 42 1.19 -27.69 10.74
N ILE A 43 1.19 -28.33 9.56
CA ILE A 43 1.31 -27.64 8.28
C ILE A 43 0.08 -26.78 8.01
N ARG A 44 -1.14 -27.32 8.23
CA ARG A 44 -2.39 -26.56 8.08
C ARG A 44 -2.44 -25.32 8.96
N ASP A 45 -2.04 -25.45 10.24
CA ASP A 45 -2.06 -24.33 11.19
C ASP A 45 -1.08 -23.24 10.79
N ARG A 46 0.07 -23.59 10.19
CA ARG A 46 1.04 -22.62 9.66
C ARG A 46 0.54 -21.90 8.41
N LEU A 47 0.01 -22.67 7.45
CA LEU A 47 -0.59 -22.11 6.24
C LEU A 47 -1.79 -21.22 6.58
N GLY A 48 -2.58 -21.58 7.62
CA GLY A 48 -3.69 -20.74 8.10
C GLY A 48 -3.24 -19.37 8.61
N LYS A 49 -2.12 -19.32 9.34
CA LYS A 49 -1.54 -18.03 9.78
C LYS A 49 -1.00 -17.21 8.59
N MET A 50 -0.34 -17.88 7.63
CA MET A 50 0.12 -17.19 6.40
C MET A 50 -1.05 -16.62 5.62
N LEU A 51 -2.15 -17.36 5.50
CA LEU A 51 -3.37 -16.91 4.84
C LEU A 51 -3.95 -15.64 5.50
N ASP A 52 -3.99 -15.60 6.83
CA ASP A 52 -4.46 -14.43 7.57
C ASP A 52 -3.54 -13.22 7.33
N ASP A 53 -2.22 -13.41 7.34
CA ASP A 53 -1.25 -12.35 7.04
C ASP A 53 -1.35 -11.91 5.57
N ASP A 54 -1.55 -12.83 4.63
CA ASP A 54 -1.66 -12.50 3.20
C ASP A 54 -2.94 -11.74 2.85
N ARG A 55 -4.02 -11.98 3.57
CA ARG A 55 -5.24 -11.17 3.45
C ARG A 55 -5.01 -9.73 3.92
N LYS A 56 -4.27 -9.53 5.01
CA LYS A 56 -3.84 -8.20 5.47
C LYS A 56 -2.90 -7.54 4.46
N ASN A 57 -1.95 -8.30 3.91
CA ASN A 57 -1.03 -7.83 2.88
C ASN A 57 -1.75 -7.33 1.62
N LEU A 58 -2.85 -7.98 1.23
CA LEU A 58 -3.70 -7.51 0.13
C LEU A 58 -4.31 -6.13 0.46
N GLY A 59 -4.82 -5.93 1.67
CA GLY A 59 -5.33 -4.64 2.13
C GLY A 59 -4.26 -3.54 2.13
N ILE A 60 -3.02 -3.89 2.51
CA ILE A 60 -1.87 -2.97 2.45
C ILE A 60 -1.54 -2.61 0.99
N LEU A 61 -1.50 -3.59 0.09
CA LEU A 61 -1.25 -3.35 -1.35
C LEU A 61 -2.34 -2.46 -1.97
N ASP A 62 -3.61 -2.68 -1.63
CA ASP A 62 -4.72 -1.81 -2.05
C ASP A 62 -4.53 -0.38 -1.54
N THR A 63 -4.14 -0.22 -0.28
CA THR A 63 -3.83 1.09 0.30
C THR A 63 -2.67 1.76 -0.41
N VAL A 64 -1.56 1.06 -0.59
CA VAL A 64 -0.38 1.59 -1.31
C VAL A 64 -0.74 2.02 -2.73
N SER A 65 -1.54 1.22 -3.46
CA SER A 65 -1.96 1.54 -4.82
C SER A 65 -2.79 2.83 -4.89
N VAL A 66 -3.70 3.03 -3.93
CA VAL A 66 -4.52 4.25 -3.83
C VAL A 66 -3.67 5.45 -3.40
N GLN A 67 -2.77 5.28 -2.42
CA GLN A 67 -1.87 6.34 -1.94
C GLN A 67 -0.86 6.76 -3.00
N TYR A 68 -0.40 5.81 -3.81
CA TYR A 68 0.49 6.08 -4.92
C TYR A 68 -0.14 7.03 -5.95
N GLY A 69 -1.45 6.91 -6.19
CA GLY A 69 -2.24 7.88 -6.98
C GLY A 69 -2.12 7.73 -8.49
N VAL A 70 -1.38 6.73 -8.99
CA VAL A 70 -1.31 6.37 -10.41
C VAL A 70 -1.86 4.96 -10.56
N LYS A 71 -2.90 4.80 -11.38
CA LYS A 71 -3.49 3.49 -11.66
C LYS A 71 -2.81 2.84 -12.86
N SER A 72 -2.66 1.55 -12.81
CA SER A 72 -2.21 0.70 -13.91
C SER A 72 -2.81 -0.69 -13.77
N GLU A 73 -2.96 -1.35 -14.90
CA GLU A 73 -3.33 -2.76 -14.93
C GLU A 73 -2.07 -3.63 -14.77
N PRO A 74 -2.22 -4.88 -14.28
CA PRO A 74 -1.13 -5.84 -14.27
C PRO A 74 -0.68 -6.14 -15.69
N LYS A 75 0.58 -6.53 -15.86
CA LYS A 75 1.10 -6.93 -17.16
C LYS A 75 0.42 -8.21 -17.63
N GLU A 76 0.09 -8.28 -18.92
CA GLU A 76 -0.49 -9.48 -19.54
C GLU A 76 0.31 -10.75 -19.23
N THR A 77 1.65 -10.66 -19.23
CA THR A 77 2.52 -11.78 -18.88
C THR A 77 2.36 -12.26 -17.43
N VAL A 78 2.00 -11.37 -16.53
CA VAL A 78 1.73 -11.73 -15.13
C VAL A 78 0.35 -12.36 -15.00
N THR A 79 -0.66 -11.81 -15.66
CA THR A 79 -2.01 -12.39 -15.70
C THR A 79 -1.99 -13.82 -16.26
N MET A 80 -1.30 -14.03 -17.39
CA MET A 80 -1.13 -15.37 -17.98
C MET A 80 -0.40 -16.33 -17.04
N MET A 81 0.63 -15.88 -16.34
CA MET A 81 1.34 -16.69 -15.34
C MET A 81 0.41 -17.07 -14.17
N VAL A 82 -0.39 -16.12 -13.69
CA VAL A 82 -1.36 -16.35 -12.60
C VAL A 82 -2.40 -17.39 -13.01
N GLU A 83 -3.01 -17.24 -14.19
CA GLU A 83 -3.98 -18.19 -14.73
C GLU A 83 -3.38 -19.59 -14.84
N LYS A 84 -2.17 -19.71 -15.39
CA LYS A 84 -1.51 -21.01 -15.52
C LYS A 84 -1.18 -21.65 -14.17
N MET A 85 -0.76 -20.84 -13.20
CA MET A 85 -0.48 -21.32 -11.85
C MET A 85 -1.76 -21.78 -11.15
N GLN A 86 -2.88 -21.07 -11.34
CA GLN A 86 -4.18 -21.51 -10.80
C GLN A 86 -4.59 -22.87 -11.34
N GLU A 87 -4.46 -23.10 -12.65
CA GLU A 87 -4.73 -24.41 -13.25
C GLU A 87 -3.89 -25.52 -12.63
N LEU A 88 -2.56 -25.30 -12.47
CA LEU A 88 -1.66 -26.29 -11.84
C LEU A 88 -2.00 -26.55 -10.38
N MET A 89 -2.39 -25.53 -9.63
CA MET A 89 -2.77 -25.68 -8.23
C MET A 89 -4.13 -26.38 -8.04
N GLU A 90 -5.04 -26.28 -9.03
CA GLU A 90 -6.35 -26.94 -9.03
C GLU A 90 -6.27 -28.37 -9.55
N GLY A 91 -5.39 -28.65 -10.51
CA GLY A 91 -5.23 -29.97 -11.13
C GLY A 91 -4.61 -31.02 -10.19
N ASP A 92 -4.61 -32.25 -10.68
CA ASP A 92 -4.04 -33.42 -9.98
C ASP A 92 -2.61 -33.73 -10.46
N GLU A 93 -2.04 -32.89 -11.31
CA GLU A 93 -0.72 -33.12 -11.94
C GLU A 93 0.43 -32.94 -10.95
N LEU A 94 0.26 -32.05 -9.95
CA LEU A 94 1.26 -31.76 -8.93
C LEU A 94 0.90 -32.41 -7.60
N SER A 95 1.88 -33.01 -6.95
CA SER A 95 1.79 -33.46 -5.56
C SER A 95 1.63 -32.28 -4.60
N ILE A 96 1.24 -32.53 -3.35
CA ILE A 96 1.16 -31.48 -2.31
C ILE A 96 2.53 -30.82 -2.07
N TYR A 97 3.63 -31.57 -2.16
CA TYR A 97 4.98 -31.05 -2.08
C TYR A 97 5.27 -30.09 -3.24
N GLU A 98 4.99 -30.52 -4.48
CA GLU A 98 5.23 -29.72 -5.68
C GLU A 98 4.38 -28.43 -5.68
N LYS A 99 3.10 -28.52 -5.28
CA LYS A 99 2.23 -27.33 -5.12
C LYS A 99 2.79 -26.36 -4.08
N THR A 100 3.26 -26.86 -2.94
CA THR A 100 3.87 -26.03 -1.89
C THR A 100 5.16 -25.40 -2.39
N PHE A 101 5.95 -26.11 -3.20
CA PHE A 101 7.17 -25.57 -3.81
C PHE A 101 6.85 -24.41 -4.77
N GLN A 102 5.84 -24.54 -5.62
CA GLN A 102 5.41 -23.44 -6.49
C GLN A 102 4.92 -22.23 -5.69
N HIS A 103 4.21 -22.48 -4.60
CA HIS A 103 3.77 -21.40 -3.71
C HIS A 103 4.94 -20.65 -3.07
N GLU A 104 6.00 -21.34 -2.63
CA GLU A 104 7.23 -20.70 -2.11
C GLU A 104 7.91 -19.82 -3.16
N VAL A 105 8.02 -20.29 -4.40
CA VAL A 105 8.59 -19.50 -5.52
C VAL A 105 7.80 -18.21 -5.74
N LEU A 106 6.47 -18.25 -5.66
CA LEU A 106 5.61 -17.05 -5.76
C LEU A 106 5.85 -16.08 -4.58
N LYS A 107 6.03 -16.58 -3.36
CA LYS A 107 6.40 -15.74 -2.20
C LYS A 107 7.74 -15.05 -2.42
N HIS A 108 8.72 -15.76 -2.99
CA HIS A 108 10.00 -15.16 -3.35
C HIS A 108 9.85 -14.06 -4.41
N GLN A 109 9.07 -14.31 -5.46
CA GLN A 109 8.76 -13.31 -6.49
C GLN A 109 8.10 -12.06 -5.88
N GLN A 110 7.17 -12.24 -4.96
CA GLN A 110 6.46 -11.15 -4.27
C GLN A 110 7.43 -10.30 -3.45
N PHE A 111 8.27 -10.92 -2.63
CA PHE A 111 9.33 -10.27 -1.88
C PHE A 111 10.26 -9.45 -2.77
N MET A 112 10.79 -10.05 -3.83
CA MET A 112 11.71 -9.37 -4.76
C MET A 112 11.04 -8.22 -5.51
N SER A 113 9.75 -8.33 -5.81
CA SER A 113 8.96 -7.26 -6.41
C SER A 113 8.88 -6.03 -5.50
N GLY A 114 8.59 -6.24 -4.22
CA GLY A 114 8.55 -5.16 -3.24
C GLY A 114 9.92 -4.50 -3.02
N VAL A 115 11.00 -5.28 -2.95
CA VAL A 115 12.38 -4.75 -2.87
C VAL A 115 12.70 -3.88 -4.08
N LEU A 116 12.32 -4.32 -5.28
CA LEU A 116 12.53 -3.55 -6.51
C LEU A 116 11.78 -2.23 -6.49
N ILE A 117 10.51 -2.23 -6.06
CA ILE A 117 9.71 -1.01 -5.95
C ILE A 117 10.36 -0.01 -5.00
N HIS A 118 10.80 -0.44 -3.82
CA HIS A 118 11.52 0.44 -2.89
C HIS A 118 12.79 1.05 -3.51
N LYS A 119 13.57 0.26 -4.24
CA LYS A 119 14.77 0.77 -4.90
C LYS A 119 14.44 1.73 -6.04
N ALA A 120 13.38 1.48 -6.79
CA ALA A 120 12.90 2.39 -7.82
C ALA A 120 12.40 3.72 -7.21
N ALA A 121 11.66 3.66 -6.11
CA ALA A 121 11.15 4.85 -5.41
C ALA A 121 12.28 5.80 -4.97
N GLN A 122 13.38 5.25 -4.41
CA GLN A 122 14.56 6.03 -4.02
C GLN A 122 15.19 6.83 -5.18
N VAL A 123 14.98 6.40 -6.42
CA VAL A 123 15.50 7.08 -7.62
C VAL A 123 14.50 8.08 -8.19
N VAL A 124 13.19 7.79 -8.05
CA VAL A 124 12.13 8.59 -8.69
C VAL A 124 11.75 9.80 -7.85
N GLY A 125 11.60 9.63 -6.52
CA GLY A 125 11.29 10.76 -5.64
C GLY A 125 10.84 10.35 -4.25
N ALA A 126 11.11 11.20 -3.27
CA ALA A 126 10.83 10.95 -1.86
C ALA A 126 9.31 10.88 -1.55
N ASP A 127 8.47 11.55 -2.33
CA ASP A 127 7.00 11.44 -2.24
C ASP A 127 6.52 10.00 -2.52
N ILE A 128 7.20 9.31 -3.44
CA ILE A 128 6.92 7.91 -3.76
C ILE A 128 7.36 7.00 -2.62
N GLU A 129 8.54 7.24 -2.03
CA GLU A 129 9.01 6.48 -0.87
C GLU A 129 8.01 6.54 0.28
N VAL A 130 7.43 7.71 0.54
CA VAL A 130 6.38 7.88 1.57
C VAL A 130 5.12 7.10 1.20
N ALA A 131 4.64 7.21 -0.04
CA ALA A 131 3.42 6.55 -0.49
C ALA A 131 3.50 5.01 -0.41
N ILE A 132 4.69 4.44 -0.64
CA ILE A 132 4.91 2.98 -0.63
C ILE A 132 5.46 2.44 0.70
N ALA A 133 5.66 3.28 1.70
CA ALA A 133 6.25 2.88 2.99
C ALA A 133 5.57 1.65 3.63
N PRO A 134 4.23 1.49 3.59
CA PRO A 134 3.57 0.30 4.14
C PRO A 134 3.96 -1.01 3.47
N LEU A 135 4.51 -0.98 2.25
CA LEU A 135 4.98 -2.16 1.53
C LEU A 135 6.13 -2.88 2.25
N ASN A 136 6.82 -2.21 3.19
CA ASN A 136 7.84 -2.83 4.04
C ASN A 136 7.28 -3.99 4.88
N THR A 137 6.04 -3.86 5.38
CA THR A 137 5.35 -4.94 6.11
C THR A 137 5.14 -6.14 5.20
N VAL A 138 4.58 -5.94 4.01
CA VAL A 138 4.36 -7.00 3.01
C VAL A 138 5.67 -7.72 2.66
N ASN A 139 6.76 -6.96 2.49
CA ASN A 139 8.08 -7.53 2.21
C ASN A 139 8.60 -8.37 3.37
N PHE A 140 8.49 -7.86 4.59
CA PHE A 140 8.93 -8.58 5.78
C PHE A 140 8.17 -9.90 5.96
N GLU A 141 6.84 -9.88 5.86
CA GLU A 141 6.00 -11.07 6.03
C GLU A 141 6.25 -12.10 4.93
N ASN A 142 6.34 -11.68 3.66
CA ASN A 142 6.70 -12.61 2.59
C ASN A 142 8.07 -13.26 2.82
N ARG A 143 9.04 -12.55 3.39
CA ARG A 143 10.33 -13.12 3.75
C ARG A 143 10.21 -14.12 4.91
N ALA A 144 9.43 -13.80 5.94
CA ALA A 144 9.16 -14.70 7.06
C ALA A 144 8.43 -15.96 6.61
N HIS A 145 7.44 -15.83 5.72
CA HIS A 145 6.71 -16.95 5.13
C HIS A 145 7.63 -17.88 4.33
N GLN A 146 8.60 -17.34 3.57
CA GLN A 146 9.59 -18.16 2.87
C GLN A 146 10.39 -19.04 3.81
N GLU A 147 10.85 -18.52 4.96
CA GLU A 147 11.59 -19.33 5.94
C GLU A 147 10.70 -20.42 6.56
N GLN A 148 9.43 -20.13 6.79
CA GLN A 148 8.47 -21.14 7.27
C GLN A 148 8.18 -22.22 6.21
N LEU A 149 7.99 -21.81 4.94
CA LEU A 149 7.74 -22.72 3.83
C LEU A 149 8.92 -23.67 3.55
N LYS A 150 10.16 -23.23 3.76
CA LYS A 150 11.33 -24.14 3.70
C LYS A 150 11.16 -25.35 4.62
N GLY A 151 10.74 -25.11 5.87
CA GLY A 151 10.49 -26.23 6.80
C GLY A 151 9.31 -27.10 6.39
N VAL A 152 8.24 -26.51 5.85
CA VAL A 152 7.11 -27.30 5.29
C VAL A 152 7.59 -28.16 4.13
N LEU A 153 8.38 -27.61 3.22
CA LEU A 153 8.93 -28.30 2.05
C LEU A 153 9.88 -29.44 2.45
N GLU A 154 10.71 -29.25 3.49
CA GLU A 154 11.59 -30.31 4.00
C GLU A 154 10.75 -31.50 4.53
N VAL A 155 9.66 -31.23 5.27
CA VAL A 155 8.78 -32.29 5.77
C VAL A 155 8.06 -33.01 4.63
N LEU A 156 7.40 -32.27 3.75
CA LEU A 156 6.66 -32.84 2.61
C LEU A 156 7.60 -33.55 1.63
N GLY A 157 8.76 -32.97 1.35
CA GLY A 157 9.75 -33.55 0.44
C GLY A 157 10.36 -34.86 0.98
N VAL A 158 10.66 -34.94 2.28
CA VAL A 158 11.13 -36.20 2.88
C VAL A 158 10.07 -37.29 2.79
N ARG A 159 8.79 -36.96 3.08
CA ARG A 159 7.67 -37.89 2.92
C ARG A 159 7.53 -38.38 1.48
N GLU A 160 7.59 -37.48 0.52
CA GLU A 160 7.43 -37.81 -0.90
C GLU A 160 8.58 -38.68 -1.43
N LEU A 161 9.83 -38.31 -1.10
CA LEU A 161 11.01 -39.00 -1.62
C LEU A 161 11.29 -40.32 -0.94
N THR A 162 10.92 -40.50 0.34
CA THR A 162 11.33 -41.64 1.14
C THR A 162 10.17 -42.46 1.69
N GLY A 163 8.95 -41.97 1.68
CA GLY A 163 7.78 -42.55 2.36
C GLY A 163 7.90 -42.52 3.88
N GLN A 164 8.84 -41.77 4.46
CA GLN A 164 9.09 -41.71 5.90
C GLN A 164 8.87 -40.31 6.45
N GLU A 165 8.56 -40.23 7.76
CA GLU A 165 8.44 -38.94 8.45
C GLU A 165 9.79 -38.27 8.64
N ALA A 166 9.83 -36.95 8.47
CA ALA A 166 11.00 -36.13 8.75
C ALA A 166 11.33 -36.16 10.25
N LYS A 167 12.63 -36.13 10.61
CA LYS A 167 13.05 -36.16 12.01
C LYS A 167 12.56 -34.90 12.75
N GLN A 168 12.02 -35.05 13.96
CA GLN A 168 11.36 -34.01 14.78
C GLN A 168 12.19 -32.72 15.04
N GLY A 169 13.53 -32.76 14.89
CA GLY A 169 14.38 -31.54 15.08
C GLY A 169 14.29 -30.45 14.03
N LEU A 170 13.54 -30.67 12.95
CA LEU A 170 13.45 -29.76 11.81
C LEU A 170 12.63 -28.52 12.15
N TRP A 171 11.48 -28.69 12.81
CA TRP A 171 10.58 -27.60 13.16
C TRP A 171 11.16 -26.59 14.15
N ALA A 172 12.02 -27.03 15.09
CA ALA A 172 12.70 -26.13 16.01
C ALA A 172 13.59 -25.14 15.26
N ARG A 173 14.32 -25.60 14.24
CA ARG A 173 15.21 -24.75 13.41
C ARG A 173 14.43 -23.70 12.60
N VAL A 174 13.24 -24.04 12.13
CA VAL A 174 12.39 -23.09 11.40
C VAL A 174 11.88 -22.00 12.33
N GLN A 175 11.46 -22.34 13.54
CA GLN A 175 11.04 -21.36 14.54
C GLN A 175 12.18 -20.43 14.96
N ASP A 176 13.40 -20.94 15.11
CA ASP A 176 14.58 -20.17 15.43
C ASP A 176 14.96 -19.20 14.29
N ALA A 177 14.82 -19.63 13.03
CA ALA A 177 15.09 -18.78 11.86
C ALA A 177 14.07 -17.63 11.75
N VAL A 178 12.78 -17.91 11.98
CA VAL A 178 11.73 -16.87 11.97
C VAL A 178 11.90 -15.91 13.14
N ALA A 179 12.25 -16.41 14.34
CA ALA A 179 12.53 -15.58 15.51
C ALA A 179 13.76 -14.68 15.29
N ALA A 180 14.80 -15.19 14.64
CA ALA A 180 15.98 -14.40 14.28
C ALA A 180 15.67 -13.28 13.27
N LEU A 181 14.81 -13.53 12.29
CA LEU A 181 14.33 -12.51 11.34
C LEU A 181 13.50 -11.42 12.07
N SER A 182 12.60 -11.80 12.98
CA SER A 182 11.81 -10.86 13.77
C SER A 182 12.68 -10.00 14.70
N GLY A 183 13.78 -10.57 15.24
CA GLY A 183 14.75 -9.84 16.06
C GLY A 183 15.56 -8.80 15.29
N ILE A 184 15.83 -9.03 14.01
CA ILE A 184 16.56 -8.08 13.14
C ILE A 184 15.65 -6.95 12.65
N ALA A 185 14.38 -7.24 12.42
CA ALA A 185 13.38 -6.24 11.99
C ALA A 185 12.74 -5.46 13.16
N GLY A 186 13.04 -5.85 14.41
CA GLY A 186 12.48 -5.28 15.64
C GLY A 186 12.88 -3.84 15.97
N SER A 187 13.44 -3.08 15.02
CA SER A 187 13.66 -1.66 15.17
C SER A 187 12.47 -0.87 14.62
N ALA A 188 11.75 -0.21 15.50
CA ALA A 188 10.88 0.96 15.34
C ALA A 188 9.78 0.95 14.24
N VAL A 189 9.93 0.23 13.13
CA VAL A 189 8.99 0.23 12.00
C VAL A 189 7.90 -0.83 12.15
N THR A 190 8.18 -1.95 12.83
CA THR A 190 7.24 -3.06 13.01
C THR A 190 6.25 -2.88 14.17
N GLN A 191 6.42 -1.90 15.03
CA GLN A 191 5.47 -1.63 16.13
C GLN A 191 4.13 -1.02 15.66
N VAL A 192 4.02 -0.62 14.39
CA VAL A 192 2.78 -0.11 13.80
C VAL A 192 1.93 -1.22 13.17
N SER A 193 2.49 -2.42 12.96
CA SER A 193 1.89 -3.48 12.13
C SER A 193 1.12 -4.58 12.87
N ASP A 194 0.96 -4.49 14.20
CA ASP A 194 0.10 -5.42 14.95
C ASP A 194 -1.41 -5.13 14.77
N LYS A 195 -1.77 -4.11 13.98
CA LYS A 195 -3.15 -3.77 13.66
C LYS A 195 -3.52 -4.33 12.29
N SER A 196 -4.56 -5.10 12.27
CA SER A 196 -5.03 -5.92 11.16
C SER A 196 -5.41 -5.16 9.88
N ASP A 197 -5.74 -3.87 9.96
CA ASP A 197 -6.03 -3.02 8.82
C ASP A 197 -5.60 -1.57 9.11
N MET A 198 -5.18 -0.85 8.07
CA MET A 198 -4.92 0.59 8.21
C MET A 198 -6.24 1.29 8.50
N ASN A 199 -6.34 1.92 9.66
CA ASN A 199 -7.50 2.73 10.02
C ASN A 199 -7.50 4.06 9.27
N ILE A 200 -8.61 4.79 9.33
CA ILE A 200 -8.76 6.06 8.60
C ILE A 200 -7.67 7.09 8.96
N GLN A 201 -7.20 7.11 10.19
CA GLN A 201 -6.18 8.06 10.65
C GLN A 201 -4.83 7.82 9.97
N ASP A 202 -4.46 6.53 9.81
CA ASP A 202 -3.19 6.15 9.18
C ASP A 202 -3.24 6.49 7.68
N VAL A 203 -4.39 6.29 7.03
CA VAL A 203 -4.61 6.63 5.61
C VAL A 203 -4.52 8.14 5.39
N LEU A 204 -5.17 8.95 6.23
CA LEU A 204 -5.11 10.42 6.15
C LEU A 204 -3.68 10.93 6.35
N ARG A 205 -2.98 10.45 7.40
CA ARG A 205 -1.59 10.85 7.66
C ARG A 205 -0.63 10.48 6.55
N LEU A 206 -0.83 9.36 5.86
CA LEU A 206 0.00 9.01 4.70
C LEU A 206 -0.17 10.04 3.58
N ASP A 207 -1.39 10.49 3.30
CA ASP A 207 -1.65 11.53 2.32
C ASP A 207 -0.98 12.86 2.72
N HIS A 208 -1.17 13.28 3.97
CA HIS A 208 -0.56 14.50 4.51
C HIS A 208 0.97 14.48 4.39
N ASN A 209 1.59 13.34 4.74
CA ASN A 209 3.04 13.18 4.65
C ASN A 209 3.54 13.24 3.20
N LYS A 210 2.83 12.59 2.27
CA LYS A 210 3.16 12.62 0.84
C LYS A 210 3.13 14.04 0.28
N VAL A 211 2.07 14.78 0.56
CA VAL A 211 1.92 16.19 0.10
C VAL A 211 2.97 17.09 0.76
N SER A 212 3.23 16.92 2.07
CA SER A 212 4.28 17.66 2.78
C SER A 212 5.66 17.45 2.15
N MET A 213 5.96 16.22 1.72
CA MET A 213 7.21 15.91 1.02
C MET A 213 7.31 16.60 -0.34
N LEU A 214 6.22 16.63 -1.11
CA LEU A 214 6.18 17.31 -2.40
C LEU A 214 6.41 18.83 -2.26
N PHE A 215 5.82 19.46 -1.26
CA PHE A 215 6.13 20.88 -0.95
C PHE A 215 7.61 21.10 -0.64
N SER A 216 8.23 20.17 0.09
CA SER A 216 9.67 20.27 0.38
C SER A 216 10.51 20.11 -0.88
N GLN A 217 10.14 19.22 -1.78
CA GLN A 217 10.83 19.03 -3.07
C GLN A 217 10.75 20.27 -3.97
N ILE A 218 9.60 20.96 -4.01
CA ILE A 218 9.48 22.24 -4.74
C ILE A 218 10.39 23.31 -4.15
N LYS A 219 10.45 23.40 -2.83
CA LYS A 219 11.30 24.37 -2.12
C LYS A 219 12.77 24.17 -2.48
N ASP A 220 13.23 22.92 -2.47
CA ASP A 220 14.63 22.55 -2.67
C ASP A 220 15.05 22.50 -4.14
N SER A 221 14.11 22.40 -5.08
CA SER A 221 14.39 22.35 -6.52
C SER A 221 14.61 23.74 -7.09
N ASN A 222 15.63 23.88 -7.94
CA ASN A 222 15.84 25.08 -8.79
C ASN A 222 15.45 24.86 -10.26
N ASP A 223 14.91 23.69 -10.58
CA ASP A 223 14.46 23.32 -11.92
C ASP A 223 12.95 23.60 -12.05
N PRO A 224 12.54 24.56 -12.91
CA PRO A 224 11.12 24.88 -13.09
C PRO A 224 10.28 23.68 -13.55
N HIS A 225 10.82 22.81 -14.40
CA HIS A 225 10.10 21.60 -14.85
C HIS A 225 9.82 20.64 -13.71
N LYS A 226 10.78 20.44 -12.80
CA LYS A 226 10.55 19.64 -11.59
C LYS A 226 9.54 20.30 -10.65
N CYS A 227 9.59 21.61 -10.50
CA CYS A 227 8.60 22.33 -9.71
C CYS A 227 7.18 22.16 -10.29
N GLU A 228 7.05 22.22 -11.62
CA GLU A 228 5.78 21.95 -12.32
C GLU A 228 5.29 20.51 -12.09
N GLU A 229 6.20 19.53 -12.21
CA GLU A 229 5.90 18.11 -11.95
C GLU A 229 5.41 17.89 -10.53
N TYR A 230 6.13 18.36 -9.52
CA TYR A 230 5.76 18.22 -8.11
C TYR A 230 4.46 18.96 -7.79
N PHE A 231 4.27 20.15 -8.32
CA PHE A 231 3.02 20.87 -8.15
C PHE A 231 1.83 20.13 -8.79
N GLY A 232 2.02 19.58 -9.98
CA GLY A 232 1.01 18.75 -10.63
C GLY A 232 0.58 17.57 -9.79
N GLN A 233 1.53 16.95 -9.06
CA GLN A 233 1.21 15.88 -8.13
C GLN A 233 0.46 16.41 -6.88
N ILE A 234 0.90 17.54 -6.30
CA ILE A 234 0.19 18.21 -5.20
C ILE A 234 -1.25 18.52 -5.60
N TYR A 235 -1.45 19.12 -6.78
CA TYR A 235 -2.78 19.45 -7.28
C TYR A 235 -3.71 18.23 -7.35
N ARG A 236 -3.23 17.12 -7.91
CA ARG A 236 -4.01 15.87 -8.00
C ARG A 236 -4.31 15.31 -6.63
N ASP A 237 -3.28 15.17 -5.81
CA ASP A 237 -3.40 14.51 -4.50
C ASP A 237 -4.32 15.29 -3.58
N LEU A 238 -4.15 16.62 -3.45
CA LEU A 238 -5.01 17.45 -2.62
C LEU A 238 -6.46 17.51 -3.14
N THR A 239 -6.64 17.62 -4.47
CA THR A 239 -8.00 17.64 -5.05
C THR A 239 -8.76 16.35 -4.74
N VAL A 240 -8.10 15.20 -4.86
CA VAL A 240 -8.72 13.89 -4.59
C VAL A 240 -8.94 13.69 -3.09
N HIS A 241 -7.93 14.02 -2.28
CA HIS A 241 -7.97 13.90 -0.82
C HIS A 241 -9.12 14.72 -0.23
N SER A 242 -9.15 16.03 -0.50
CA SER A 242 -10.20 16.93 0.00
C SER A 242 -11.61 16.46 -0.39
N LYS A 243 -11.82 16.09 -1.67
CA LYS A 243 -13.11 15.57 -2.11
C LYS A 243 -13.49 14.24 -1.45
N ALA A 244 -12.54 13.38 -1.16
CA ALA A 244 -12.81 12.12 -0.47
C ALA A 244 -13.18 12.37 1.01
N GLU A 245 -12.54 13.33 1.68
CA GLU A 245 -12.91 13.73 3.04
C GLU A 245 -14.30 14.37 3.09
N GLU A 246 -14.60 15.29 2.18
CA GLU A 246 -15.92 15.92 2.06
C GLU A 246 -17.05 14.89 1.85
N GLN A 247 -16.77 13.80 1.12
CA GLN A 247 -17.77 12.78 0.83
C GLN A 247 -17.89 11.69 1.91
N VAL A 248 -16.83 11.42 2.65
CA VAL A 248 -16.77 10.26 3.55
C VAL A 248 -16.50 10.66 4.99
N VAL A 249 -15.40 11.39 5.26
CA VAL A 249 -14.92 11.61 6.63
C VAL A 249 -15.76 12.67 7.33
N TYR A 250 -15.92 13.85 6.73
CA TYR A 250 -16.64 14.97 7.35
C TYR A 250 -18.13 14.64 7.64
N PRO A 251 -18.87 13.99 6.73
CA PRO A 251 -20.23 13.55 7.06
C PRO A 251 -20.28 12.56 8.23
N ALA A 252 -19.31 11.65 8.33
CA ALA A 252 -19.28 10.65 9.39
C ALA A 252 -18.98 11.26 10.77
N VAL A 253 -18.12 12.29 10.84
CA VAL A 253 -17.74 12.92 12.11
C VAL A 253 -18.69 14.03 12.56
N ARG A 254 -19.53 14.54 11.69
CA ARG A 254 -20.41 15.70 11.92
C ARG A 254 -21.29 15.59 13.17
N ALA A 255 -21.63 14.37 13.57
CA ALA A 255 -22.50 14.13 14.73
C ALA A 255 -21.80 14.40 16.07
N PHE A 256 -20.48 14.33 16.13
CA PHE A 256 -19.68 14.44 17.35
C PHE A 256 -18.49 15.39 17.24
N TYR A 257 -18.26 16.00 16.07
CA TYR A 257 -17.23 17.00 15.82
C TYR A 257 -17.87 18.27 15.24
N GLY A 258 -17.90 19.34 16.03
CA GLY A 258 -18.65 20.57 15.72
C GLY A 258 -17.99 21.49 14.69
N GLU A 259 -16.68 21.33 14.43
CA GLU A 259 -15.87 22.23 13.59
C GLU A 259 -15.78 21.79 12.13
N THR A 260 -16.64 20.86 11.69
CA THR A 260 -16.63 20.35 10.30
C THR A 260 -16.83 21.44 9.26
N GLN A 261 -17.62 22.49 9.54
CA GLN A 261 -17.81 23.59 8.58
C GLN A 261 -16.53 24.37 8.34
N GLU A 262 -15.71 24.57 9.36
CA GLU A 262 -14.42 25.24 9.25
C GLU A 262 -13.47 24.46 8.34
N LEU A 263 -13.41 23.13 8.46
CA LEU A 263 -12.64 22.27 7.57
C LEU A 263 -13.09 22.37 6.09
N TYR A 264 -14.41 22.42 5.82
CA TYR A 264 -14.93 22.66 4.46
C TYR A 264 -14.50 24.02 3.91
N ASP A 265 -14.54 25.08 4.74
CA ASP A 265 -14.20 26.43 4.34
C ASP A 265 -12.70 26.55 4.05
N GLU A 266 -11.84 25.89 4.82
CA GLU A 266 -10.40 25.83 4.60
C GLU A 266 -10.07 25.07 3.32
N GLN A 267 -10.69 23.92 3.05
CA GLN A 267 -10.50 23.19 1.80
C GLN A 267 -10.96 24.00 0.58
N ALA A 268 -12.05 24.72 0.68
CA ALA A 268 -12.51 25.60 -0.38
C ALA A 268 -11.47 26.70 -0.69
N GLN A 269 -10.85 27.28 0.33
CA GLN A 269 -9.80 28.27 0.16
C GLN A 269 -8.53 27.68 -0.49
N MET A 270 -8.11 26.48 -0.06
CA MET A 270 -6.99 25.77 -0.67
C MET A 270 -7.28 25.43 -2.14
N SER A 271 -8.51 25.03 -2.48
CA SER A 271 -8.93 24.75 -3.84
C SER A 271 -8.79 25.96 -4.75
N VAL A 272 -9.15 27.17 -4.29
CA VAL A 272 -8.96 28.42 -5.04
C VAL A 272 -7.48 28.66 -5.32
N MET A 273 -6.63 28.49 -4.33
CA MET A 273 -5.18 28.66 -4.47
C MET A 273 -4.56 27.63 -5.42
N LEU A 274 -5.04 26.38 -5.37
CA LEU A 274 -4.62 25.31 -6.30
C LEU A 274 -4.94 25.68 -7.76
N GLU A 275 -6.14 26.21 -8.05
CA GLU A 275 -6.53 26.63 -9.40
C GLU A 275 -5.73 27.87 -9.86
N GLU A 276 -5.43 28.82 -8.97
CA GLU A 276 -4.55 29.95 -9.28
C GLU A 276 -3.16 29.47 -9.67
N LEU A 277 -2.54 28.60 -8.87
CA LEU A 277 -1.22 28.04 -9.12
C LEU A 277 -1.17 27.20 -10.41
N LYS A 278 -2.21 26.44 -10.72
CA LYS A 278 -2.34 25.67 -11.96
C LYS A 278 -2.29 26.57 -13.21
N SER A 279 -2.75 27.80 -13.08
CA SER A 279 -2.74 28.80 -14.15
C SER A 279 -1.42 29.58 -14.23
N SER A 280 -0.54 29.42 -13.23
CA SER A 280 0.77 30.08 -13.15
C SER A 280 1.85 29.27 -13.87
N ASN A 281 2.99 29.87 -14.15
CA ASN A 281 4.16 29.21 -14.72
C ASN A 281 5.20 29.02 -13.60
N ALA A 282 5.78 27.84 -13.48
CA ALA A 282 6.81 27.57 -12.46
C ALA A 282 8.09 28.40 -12.63
N SER A 283 8.28 29.02 -13.82
CA SER A 283 9.38 29.95 -14.08
C SER A 283 9.09 31.39 -13.57
N ASP A 284 7.86 31.68 -13.15
CA ASP A 284 7.50 32.98 -12.63
C ASP A 284 8.15 33.23 -11.27
N GLY A 285 8.67 34.43 -11.05
CA GLY A 285 9.41 34.72 -9.83
C GLY A 285 8.59 34.66 -8.53
N ASP A 286 7.27 34.68 -8.61
CA ASP A 286 6.33 34.58 -7.48
C ASP A 286 5.75 33.17 -7.27
N PHE A 287 6.02 32.22 -8.19
CA PHE A 287 5.47 30.88 -8.11
C PHE A 287 5.78 30.18 -6.77
N LYS A 288 7.04 30.14 -6.36
CA LYS A 288 7.44 29.53 -5.09
C LYS A 288 6.81 30.21 -3.89
N ALA A 289 6.67 31.54 -3.91
CA ALA A 289 6.01 32.26 -2.81
C ALA A 289 4.52 31.91 -2.71
N LYS A 290 3.84 31.69 -3.84
CA LYS A 290 2.45 31.20 -3.85
C LYS A 290 2.35 29.76 -3.37
N VAL A 291 3.29 28.89 -3.75
CA VAL A 291 3.37 27.52 -3.25
C VAL A 291 3.61 27.49 -1.73
N ASP A 292 4.47 28.36 -1.21
CA ASP A 292 4.70 28.45 0.25
C ASP A 292 3.43 28.90 0.98
N ARG A 293 2.63 29.82 0.43
CA ARG A 293 1.32 30.18 1.01
C ARG A 293 0.35 29.01 1.02
N LEU A 294 0.24 28.25 -0.08
CA LEU A 294 -0.58 27.03 -0.13
C LEU A 294 -0.11 26.03 0.91
N LYS A 295 1.21 25.87 1.08
CA LYS A 295 1.78 24.99 2.12
C LYS A 295 1.40 25.44 3.53
N GLU A 296 1.43 26.76 3.84
CA GLU A 296 1.00 27.27 5.15
C GLU A 296 -0.47 26.93 5.42
N MET A 297 -1.36 27.18 4.45
CA MET A 297 -2.78 26.81 4.56
C MET A 297 -2.96 25.31 4.78
N PHE A 298 -2.25 24.47 4.05
CA PHE A 298 -2.28 23.03 4.18
C PHE A 298 -1.77 22.58 5.56
N VAL A 299 -0.67 23.13 6.07
CA VAL A 299 -0.12 22.76 7.39
C VAL A 299 -1.07 23.16 8.51
N ASP A 300 -1.75 24.29 8.43
CA ASP A 300 -2.70 24.71 9.45
C ASP A 300 -3.95 23.83 9.43
N HIS A 301 -4.45 23.47 8.24
CA HIS A 301 -5.57 22.56 8.04
C HIS A 301 -5.29 21.16 8.61
N ILE A 302 -4.19 20.51 8.21
CA ILE A 302 -3.87 19.17 8.72
C ILE A 302 -3.58 19.16 10.22
N ARG A 303 -3.09 20.28 10.77
CA ARG A 303 -2.91 20.40 12.23
C ARG A 303 -4.26 20.36 12.95
N GLN A 304 -5.28 21.02 12.44
CA GLN A 304 -6.63 20.97 13.01
C GLN A 304 -7.21 19.56 12.88
N GLU A 305 -7.12 18.94 11.72
CA GLU A 305 -7.60 17.56 11.52
C GLU A 305 -6.90 16.57 12.43
N GLU A 306 -5.57 16.57 12.47
CA GLU A 306 -4.80 15.60 13.23
C GLU A 306 -4.89 15.80 14.75
N SER A 307 -5.05 17.03 15.22
CA SER A 307 -5.14 17.30 16.66
C SER A 307 -6.55 17.17 17.21
N THR A 308 -7.58 17.50 16.44
CA THR A 308 -8.97 17.58 16.93
C THR A 308 -9.89 16.56 16.29
N MET A 309 -10.03 16.53 14.96
CA MET A 309 -10.92 15.62 14.25
C MET A 309 -10.52 14.15 14.43
N ILE A 310 -9.25 13.80 14.24
CA ILE A 310 -8.75 12.44 14.45
C ILE A 310 -8.95 11.99 15.91
N SER A 311 -8.72 12.88 16.87
CA SER A 311 -8.97 12.60 18.28
C SER A 311 -10.46 12.36 18.57
N ALA A 312 -11.35 13.09 17.89
CA ALA A 312 -12.78 12.87 17.98
C ALA A 312 -13.21 11.52 17.38
N ILE A 313 -12.62 11.12 16.23
CA ILE A 313 -12.83 9.79 15.62
C ILE A 313 -12.40 8.69 16.61
N GLN A 314 -11.21 8.80 17.20
CA GLN A 314 -10.70 7.80 18.15
C GLN A 314 -11.62 7.63 19.37
N SER A 315 -12.22 8.73 19.82
CA SER A 315 -13.05 8.74 21.02
C SER A 315 -14.50 8.26 20.79
N ASN A 316 -15.00 8.35 19.55
CA ASN A 316 -16.41 8.12 19.23
C ASN A 316 -16.66 6.95 18.27
N CYS A 317 -15.64 6.42 17.59
CA CYS A 317 -15.76 5.32 16.65
C CYS A 317 -15.06 4.06 17.16
N SER A 318 -15.69 2.90 17.02
CA SER A 318 -15.02 1.61 17.27
C SER A 318 -13.93 1.35 16.23
N THR A 319 -13.04 0.40 16.48
CA THR A 319 -11.99 -0.01 15.54
C THR A 319 -12.59 -0.41 14.18
N GLU A 320 -13.66 -1.21 14.19
CA GLU A 320 -14.34 -1.65 12.98
C GLU A 320 -14.97 -0.48 12.20
N GLN A 321 -15.49 0.53 12.89
CA GLN A 321 -16.00 1.73 12.25
C GLN A 321 -14.89 2.57 11.61
N GLN A 322 -13.72 2.66 12.24
CA GLN A 322 -12.56 3.36 11.69
C GLN A 322 -11.99 2.64 10.46
N GLU A 323 -11.96 1.32 10.46
CA GLU A 323 -11.56 0.48 9.32
C GLU A 323 -12.56 0.58 8.16
N GLN A 324 -13.86 0.54 8.44
CA GLN A 324 -14.92 0.77 7.44
C GLN A 324 -14.79 2.15 6.79
N LEU A 325 -14.52 3.18 7.60
CA LEU A 325 -14.34 4.54 7.13
C LEU A 325 -13.10 4.64 6.22
N ALA A 326 -12.00 3.98 6.58
CA ALA A 326 -10.80 3.89 5.75
C ALA A 326 -11.09 3.20 4.40
N THR A 327 -11.87 2.12 4.42
CA THR A 327 -12.25 1.39 3.21
C THR A 327 -13.09 2.26 2.28
N GLN A 328 -14.10 2.96 2.82
CA GLN A 328 -14.92 3.87 2.04
C GLN A 328 -14.11 5.05 1.47
N PHE A 329 -13.22 5.63 2.28
CA PHE A 329 -12.35 6.71 1.84
C PHE A 329 -11.43 6.27 0.68
N LYS A 330 -10.78 5.12 0.78
CA LYS A 330 -9.96 4.55 -0.30
C LYS A 330 -10.76 4.29 -1.57
N GLN A 331 -11.99 3.78 -1.44
CA GLN A 331 -12.87 3.53 -2.58
C GLN A 331 -13.25 4.83 -3.31
N VAL A 332 -13.66 5.86 -2.57
CA VAL A 332 -14.00 7.16 -3.15
C VAL A 332 -12.77 7.81 -3.78
N LYS A 333 -11.63 7.77 -3.09
CA LYS A 333 -10.35 8.26 -3.62
C LYS A 333 -10.01 7.62 -4.97
N SER A 334 -10.12 6.29 -5.06
CA SER A 334 -9.90 5.54 -6.28
C SER A 334 -10.82 6.00 -7.42
N GLN A 335 -12.11 6.18 -7.16
CA GLN A 335 -13.07 6.66 -8.16
C GLN A 335 -12.76 8.09 -8.63
N LEU A 336 -12.38 8.97 -7.70
CA LEU A 336 -12.01 10.36 -8.03
C LEU A 336 -10.71 10.43 -8.87
N GLN A 337 -9.75 9.56 -8.60
CA GLN A 337 -8.53 9.43 -9.41
C GLN A 337 -8.86 9.03 -10.85
N GLU A 338 -9.75 8.06 -11.05
CA GLU A 338 -10.22 7.65 -12.39
C GLU A 338 -10.90 8.81 -13.13
N GLN A 339 -11.76 9.55 -12.45
CA GLN A 339 -12.46 10.68 -13.03
C GLN A 339 -11.50 11.79 -13.47
N LEU A 340 -10.47 12.10 -12.65
CA LEU A 340 -9.46 13.07 -13.01
C LEU A 340 -8.61 12.64 -14.21
N MET A 341 -8.25 11.36 -14.28
CA MET A 341 -7.54 10.82 -15.45
C MET A 341 -8.38 10.91 -16.73
N ALA A 342 -9.66 10.55 -16.65
CA ALA A 342 -10.58 10.61 -17.80
C ALA A 342 -10.80 12.05 -18.31
N GLN A 343 -10.67 13.08 -17.47
CA GLN A 343 -10.79 14.50 -17.86
C GLN A 343 -9.50 15.07 -18.47
N ALA A 344 -8.37 14.40 -18.28
CA ALA A 344 -7.06 14.82 -18.80
C ALA A 344 -6.78 14.33 -20.23
N HIS A 345 -7.62 13.44 -20.75
CA HIS A 345 -7.62 12.93 -22.13
C HIS A 345 -8.75 13.54 -22.95
#